data_a3a1ff99e17ef6d5defaa696b0650014
#
_entry.id   a3a1ff99e17ef6d5defaa696b0650014
#
_cell.length_a   1.000
_cell.length_b   1.000
_cell.length_c   1.000
_cell.angle_alpha   90.00
_cell.angle_beta   90.00
_cell.angle_gamma   90.00
#
_symmetry.space_group_name_H-M   'P 1'
#
loop_
_entity.id
_entity.type
_entity.pdbx_description
1 polymer ?
#
loop_
_entity_poly.entity_id
_entity_poly.type
_entity_poly.pdbx_seq_one_letter_code
_entity_poly.pdbx_strand_id
1 'polypeptide(L)'
;VSFRKAYQPTPSGRQPTARINSINYHSNSQKRKLNKGRAILVGLGLAGVSLVSAAVGAFLAVALSTASPLQQIQLSNEEQKVFSQEETVTAKNLNLPKLSRPVNILVLGIKVISSDLDGRGIKYDKQDVGYLHLVNSFDGLSDSMLLLRFDPQQEKLFVLSIPRDTRIFLKGHGVSKINHANQYGGPAFAAAAASDLLGGVNIDRYVRVNVQGVEKLIDALGGVTVNVPKDMKYNDFSQHLYIDLKKGVQHLDGDKAMQFLRFRYDDYGDISRVQRQQMLMRSTVEQTLKPATVVKIPKILSVIQSHLDTNLTVRELMALSNFASQTKRSNVQMMMLPGDFNSGDEPVSYWIPNKQAIERLMTKHFNLPANENSYDISNNQYDSLNNNTALLNPRLKISVQDSTGNQQALQSALDTLREAGYNRVSASTNWQDPLATTKIIAQSGDDEAAEEVRSILGVGEVVVESTGVLQSDVTVEIGRDWEKQMKQALKSDFTPKLENNFDN
;
A
#
# COMPACT_ATOMS: atom_id res chain seq x y z
N VAL A 1 6.46 3.48 78.43
CA VAL A 1 6.56 4.55 79.43
C VAL A 1 5.87 5.75 78.76
N SER A 2 4.66 5.96 78.98
CA SER A 2 3.81 6.85 79.78
C SER A 2 4.36 8.29 79.94
N PHE A 3 3.64 9.32 79.54
CA PHE A 3 2.80 10.15 80.33
C PHE A 3 2.03 11.22 79.58
N ARG A 4 0.72 11.31 79.94
CA ARG A 4 -0.27 12.37 79.69
C ARG A 4 0.16 13.67 80.40
N LYS A 5 -0.30 14.83 79.89
CA LYS A 5 -1.08 15.78 80.71
C LYS A 5 -1.79 16.81 79.85
N ALA A 6 -3.07 16.89 80.20
CA ALA A 6 -4.03 17.91 79.79
C ALA A 6 -3.91 19.16 80.61
N TYR A 7 -4.36 20.33 80.10
CA TYR A 7 -4.80 21.46 80.91
C TYR A 7 -5.84 22.28 80.14
N GLN A 8 -7.00 22.43 80.76
CA GLN A 8 -8.03 23.46 80.55
C GLN A 8 -8.14 24.29 81.85
N PRO A 9 -9.02 25.30 82.07
CA PRO A 9 -9.51 26.44 81.21
C PRO A 9 -9.58 27.80 81.99
N THR A 10 -10.07 28.86 81.29
CA THR A 10 -10.94 30.02 81.70
C THR A 10 -10.42 31.17 82.59
N PRO A 11 -11.16 32.32 82.77
CA PRO A 11 -11.99 33.09 81.87
C PRO A 11 -11.78 34.63 82.01
N SER A 12 -12.64 35.38 81.28
CA SER A 12 -13.23 36.71 81.58
C SER A 12 -12.56 37.99 81.02
N GLY A 13 -13.43 38.85 80.42
CA GLY A 13 -13.14 40.26 80.23
C GLY A 13 -14.09 40.93 79.20
N ARG A 14 -15.01 41.68 79.77
CA ARG A 14 -16.18 42.38 79.15
C ARG A 14 -15.87 43.30 77.97
N GLN A 15 -16.92 43.45 77.13
CA GLN A 15 -17.23 44.33 76.01
C GLN A 15 -16.85 45.83 76.13
N PRO A 16 -16.84 46.58 75.00
CA PRO A 16 -18.09 47.19 74.61
C PRO A 16 -18.33 47.26 73.04
N THR A 17 -19.62 47.35 72.83
CA THR A 17 -20.36 47.52 71.58
C THR A 17 -19.93 48.67 70.67
N ALA A 18 -19.81 48.45 69.40
CA ALA A 18 -20.01 49.45 68.34
C ALA A 18 -20.88 48.87 67.20
N ARG A 19 -22.00 49.51 66.98
CA ARG A 19 -22.89 49.28 65.86
C ARG A 19 -22.22 49.70 64.58
N ILE A 20 -22.13 48.83 63.59
CA ILE A 20 -21.85 49.20 62.19
C ILE A 20 -22.90 48.50 61.33
N ASN A 21 -23.53 49.34 60.48
CA ASN A 21 -24.63 49.02 59.58
C ASN A 21 -24.31 47.86 58.63
N SER A 22 -25.27 46.92 58.51
CA SER A 22 -25.27 45.90 57.48
C SER A 22 -25.53 46.48 56.09
N ILE A 23 -24.51 46.50 55.27
CA ILE A 23 -24.69 46.69 53.81
C ILE A 23 -24.93 45.31 53.23
N ASN A 24 -26.15 45.07 52.80
CA ASN A 24 -26.55 43.85 52.07
C ASN A 24 -25.91 43.87 50.67
N TYR A 25 -24.82 43.13 50.48
CA TYR A 25 -24.38 42.75 49.15
C TYR A 25 -25.19 41.56 48.68
N HIS A 26 -26.13 41.83 47.76
CA HIS A 26 -26.76 40.81 46.94
C HIS A 26 -25.70 40.30 45.95
N SER A 27 -25.05 39.16 46.29
CA SER A 27 -24.24 38.40 45.35
C SER A 27 -25.17 37.63 44.38
N ASN A 28 -25.40 38.22 43.24
CA ASN A 28 -26.14 37.61 42.16
C ASN A 28 -25.21 36.61 41.44
N SER A 29 -24.96 35.44 42.05
CA SER A 29 -24.25 34.36 41.37
C SER A 29 -25.16 33.68 40.35
N GLN A 30 -25.25 34.27 39.15
CA GLN A 30 -25.78 33.54 38.02
C GLN A 30 -24.88 32.31 37.76
N LYS A 31 -25.31 31.16 38.27
CA LYS A 31 -24.76 29.86 37.82
C LYS A 31 -25.10 29.70 36.32
N ARG A 32 -24.15 30.11 35.47
CA ARG A 32 -24.21 29.76 34.04
C ARG A 32 -24.22 28.24 33.95
N LYS A 33 -25.40 27.67 33.67
CA LYS A 33 -25.55 26.27 33.29
C LYS A 33 -24.74 26.07 32.01
N LEU A 34 -23.56 25.47 32.11
CA LEU A 34 -22.80 25.04 30.94
C LEU A 34 -23.66 24.03 30.18
N ASN A 35 -24.01 24.37 28.94
CA ASN A 35 -24.76 23.48 28.07
C ASN A 35 -23.98 22.16 27.96
N LYS A 36 -24.58 21.05 28.34
CA LYS A 36 -23.92 19.71 28.31
C LYS A 36 -23.27 19.39 26.97
N GLY A 37 -23.85 19.84 25.86
CA GLY A 37 -23.28 19.72 24.51
C GLY A 37 -21.97 20.52 24.32
N ARG A 38 -21.87 21.72 24.89
CA ARG A 38 -20.63 22.53 24.85
C ARG A 38 -19.52 21.92 25.73
N ALA A 39 -19.87 21.35 26.87
CA ALA A 39 -18.91 20.67 27.73
C ALA A 39 -18.37 19.39 27.08
N ILE A 40 -19.19 18.64 26.35
CA ILE A 40 -18.79 17.48 25.57
C ILE A 40 -17.90 17.88 24.39
N LEU A 41 -18.23 18.95 23.65
CA LEU A 41 -17.40 19.46 22.55
C LEU A 41 -16.03 19.97 23.02
N VAL A 42 -15.98 20.67 24.16
CA VAL A 42 -14.73 21.12 24.76
C VAL A 42 -13.92 19.93 25.30
N GLY A 43 -14.58 18.92 25.90
CA GLY A 43 -13.95 17.68 26.33
C GLY A 43 -13.38 16.87 25.18
N LEU A 44 -14.11 16.73 24.06
CA LEU A 44 -13.61 16.09 22.83
C LEU A 44 -12.46 16.89 22.18
N GLY A 45 -12.55 18.22 22.18
CA GLY A 45 -11.46 19.08 21.70
C GLY A 45 -10.18 18.93 22.54
N LEU A 46 -10.29 18.93 23.88
CA LEU A 46 -9.16 18.72 24.79
C LEU A 46 -8.61 17.30 24.70
N ALA A 47 -9.46 16.29 24.55
CA ALA A 47 -9.03 14.91 24.31
C ALA A 47 -8.30 14.78 22.96
N GLY A 48 -8.78 15.45 21.90
CA GLY A 48 -8.11 15.51 20.62
C GLY A 48 -6.73 16.18 20.71
N VAL A 49 -6.63 17.32 21.38
CA VAL A 49 -5.36 18.03 21.59
C VAL A 49 -4.40 17.21 22.46
N SER A 50 -4.88 16.53 23.50
CA SER A 50 -4.02 15.67 24.34
C SER A 50 -3.53 14.42 23.60
N LEU A 51 -4.34 13.82 22.73
CA LEU A 51 -3.93 12.72 21.86
C LEU A 51 -2.87 13.17 20.84
N VAL A 52 -3.05 14.30 20.20
CA VAL A 52 -2.07 14.88 19.27
C VAL A 52 -0.79 15.26 20.02
N SER A 53 -0.89 15.85 21.22
CA SER A 53 0.29 16.20 22.04
C SER A 53 1.03 14.95 22.56
N ALA A 54 0.31 13.90 22.93
CA ALA A 54 0.92 12.62 23.32
C ALA A 54 1.61 11.94 22.14
N ALA A 55 1.01 11.98 20.94
CA ALA A 55 1.63 11.47 19.72
C ALA A 55 2.89 12.27 19.34
N VAL A 56 2.83 13.60 19.39
CA VAL A 56 3.98 14.48 19.14
C VAL A 56 5.04 14.30 20.22
N GLY A 57 4.65 14.14 21.50
CA GLY A 57 5.57 13.90 22.62
C GLY A 57 6.26 12.53 22.53
N ALA A 58 5.52 11.48 22.19
CA ALA A 58 6.09 10.14 21.95
C ALA A 58 7.02 10.16 20.73
N PHE A 59 6.67 10.90 19.70
CA PHE A 59 7.48 11.07 18.50
C PHE A 59 8.77 11.85 18.79
N LEU A 60 8.69 12.94 19.57
CA LEU A 60 9.86 13.68 20.05
C LEU A 60 10.72 12.82 20.99
N ALA A 61 10.11 12.01 21.86
CA ALA A 61 10.84 11.11 22.74
C ALA A 61 11.62 10.04 21.95
N VAL A 62 11.04 9.47 20.90
CA VAL A 62 11.73 8.56 19.98
C VAL A 62 12.80 9.30 19.18
N ALA A 63 12.54 10.53 18.71
CA ALA A 63 13.51 11.34 17.98
C ALA A 63 14.68 11.81 18.86
N LEU A 64 14.42 12.04 20.16
CA LEU A 64 15.45 12.45 21.15
C LEU A 64 16.12 11.27 21.85
N SER A 65 15.48 10.08 21.90
CA SER A 65 16.09 8.86 22.43
C SER A 65 16.99 8.14 21.42
N THR A 66 17.36 8.79 20.32
CA THR A 66 18.21 8.25 19.25
C THR A 66 19.63 7.93 19.68
N ALA A 67 19.77 7.10 20.68
CA ALA A 67 21.01 6.39 20.95
C ALA A 67 21.24 5.18 20.02
N SER A 68 20.24 4.83 19.18
CA SER A 68 20.37 3.76 18.18
C SER A 68 19.83 4.27 16.85
N PRO A 69 20.69 4.71 15.92
CA PRO A 69 20.28 4.98 14.56
C PRO A 69 19.65 3.72 13.96
N LEU A 70 18.70 3.89 13.03
CA LEU A 70 18.23 2.77 12.22
C LEU A 70 19.44 2.04 11.65
N GLN A 71 19.38 0.71 11.58
CA GLN A 71 20.48 -0.05 11.02
C GLN A 71 20.71 0.44 9.59
N GLN A 72 21.95 0.74 9.30
CA GLN A 72 22.40 1.11 7.96
C GLN A 72 23.69 0.36 7.70
N ILE A 73 23.71 -0.39 6.59
CA ILE A 73 24.98 -0.93 6.08
C ILE A 73 25.90 0.25 5.69
N GLN A 74 27.17 0.14 6.00
CA GLN A 74 28.13 1.14 5.59
C GLN A 74 28.34 1.03 4.07
N LEU A 75 27.71 1.96 3.35
CA LEU A 75 27.89 2.09 1.91
C LEU A 75 29.21 2.79 1.61
N SER A 76 29.98 2.29 0.66
CA SER A 76 31.16 2.97 0.11
C SER A 76 30.77 4.28 -0.58
N ASN A 77 31.72 5.16 -0.80
CA ASN A 77 31.47 6.43 -1.50
C ASN A 77 30.89 6.25 -2.92
N GLU A 78 31.26 5.17 -3.59
CA GLU A 78 30.72 4.84 -4.91
C GLU A 78 29.27 4.36 -4.84
N GLU A 79 28.95 3.52 -3.85
CA GLU A 79 27.59 3.05 -3.63
C GLU A 79 26.66 4.17 -3.17
N GLN A 80 27.15 5.13 -2.39
CA GLN A 80 26.37 6.30 -1.99
C GLN A 80 25.94 7.17 -3.18
N LYS A 81 26.75 7.24 -4.24
CA LYS A 81 26.42 8.00 -5.46
C LYS A 81 25.23 7.45 -6.23
N VAL A 82 24.84 6.18 -6.01
CA VAL A 82 23.66 5.58 -6.62
C VAL A 82 22.36 6.23 -6.13
N PHE A 83 22.39 6.71 -4.87
CA PHE A 83 21.24 7.38 -4.26
C PHE A 83 21.34 8.90 -4.47
N SER A 84 20.18 9.57 -4.51
CA SER A 84 20.17 11.03 -4.70
C SER A 84 21.03 11.74 -3.67
N GLN A 85 21.93 12.59 -4.16
CA GLN A 85 22.82 13.45 -3.35
C GLN A 85 22.09 14.73 -2.88
N GLU A 86 20.85 14.97 -3.30
CA GLU A 86 20.10 16.12 -2.82
C GLU A 86 19.84 16.00 -1.33
N GLU A 87 20.46 16.86 -0.54
CA GLU A 87 20.52 16.80 0.93
C GLU A 87 19.16 16.89 1.60
N THR A 88 18.13 17.44 0.95
CA THR A 88 16.86 17.71 1.61
C THR A 88 15.66 17.14 0.87
N VAL A 89 15.25 15.97 1.29
CA VAL A 89 13.94 15.41 0.95
C VAL A 89 12.81 16.09 1.77
N THR A 90 13.17 16.90 2.79
CA THR A 90 12.23 17.55 3.71
C THR A 90 12.38 19.07 3.71
N ALA A 91 11.23 19.78 3.82
CA ALA A 91 11.23 21.24 3.97
C ALA A 91 11.85 21.68 5.30
N LYS A 92 12.58 22.82 5.31
CA LYS A 92 13.35 23.33 6.47
C LYS A 92 12.53 24.05 7.56
N ASN A 93 11.19 23.94 7.58
CA ASN A 93 10.33 24.71 8.49
C ASN A 93 10.15 24.04 9.85
N LEU A 94 9.87 24.84 10.90
CA LEU A 94 9.64 24.45 12.30
C LEU A 94 8.35 23.64 12.53
N ASN A 95 7.48 23.51 11.52
CA ASN A 95 6.28 22.68 11.57
C ASN A 95 6.64 21.21 11.33
N LEU A 96 5.67 20.30 11.50
CA LEU A 96 5.83 18.88 11.17
C LEU A 96 6.57 18.74 9.83
N PRO A 97 7.61 17.92 9.74
CA PRO A 97 8.36 17.76 8.50
C PRO A 97 7.44 17.40 7.34
N LYS A 98 7.64 18.06 6.20
CA LYS A 98 6.90 17.80 4.96
C LYS A 98 7.89 17.45 3.86
N LEU A 99 7.44 16.66 2.91
CA LEU A 99 8.21 16.44 1.67
C LEU A 99 8.28 17.74 0.87
N SER A 100 9.46 18.07 0.37
CA SER A 100 9.69 19.28 -0.45
C SER A 100 9.54 19.02 -1.94
N ARG A 101 9.69 17.77 -2.37
CA ARG A 101 9.63 17.30 -3.75
C ARG A 101 9.15 15.84 -3.80
N PRO A 102 8.86 15.32 -5.00
CA PRO A 102 8.68 13.88 -5.16
C PRO A 102 9.90 13.09 -4.70
N VAL A 103 9.65 11.96 -4.03
CA VAL A 103 10.68 11.08 -3.45
C VAL A 103 10.45 9.65 -3.89
N ASN A 104 11.48 9.01 -4.43
CA ASN A 104 11.48 7.63 -4.87
C ASN A 104 12.24 6.75 -3.88
N ILE A 105 11.56 5.75 -3.32
CA ILE A 105 12.14 4.84 -2.32
C ILE A 105 12.06 3.41 -2.84
N LEU A 106 13.20 2.72 -2.92
CA LEU A 106 13.26 1.31 -3.24
C LEU A 106 13.10 0.47 -1.98
N VAL A 107 12.06 -0.34 -1.93
CA VAL A 107 11.80 -1.27 -0.81
C VAL A 107 12.10 -2.69 -1.26
N LEU A 108 12.91 -3.40 -0.48
CA LEU A 108 13.35 -4.76 -0.74
C LEU A 108 12.94 -5.68 0.41
N GLY A 109 12.15 -6.71 0.12
CA GLY A 109 11.85 -7.80 1.05
C GLY A 109 12.89 -8.92 0.86
N ILE A 110 13.74 -9.13 1.86
CA ILE A 110 14.89 -10.01 1.76
C ILE A 110 14.57 -11.40 2.30
N LYS A 111 14.88 -12.41 1.50
CA LYS A 111 14.84 -13.82 1.87
C LYS A 111 16.26 -14.35 1.93
N VAL A 112 16.58 -15.05 3.00
CA VAL A 112 17.89 -15.67 3.22
C VAL A 112 17.73 -17.18 3.13
N ILE A 113 18.63 -17.84 2.41
CA ILE A 113 18.77 -19.29 2.38
C ILE A 113 20.13 -19.70 2.92
N SER A 114 20.29 -20.96 3.33
CA SER A 114 21.53 -21.45 3.96
C SER A 114 22.78 -21.21 3.11
N SER A 115 22.69 -21.40 1.79
CA SER A 115 23.79 -21.12 0.86
C SER A 115 24.25 -19.66 0.80
N ASP A 116 23.40 -18.71 1.16
CA ASP A 116 23.75 -17.27 1.17
C ASP A 116 24.67 -16.92 2.35
N LEU A 117 24.66 -17.75 3.39
CA LEU A 117 25.37 -17.53 4.64
C LEU A 117 26.68 -18.35 4.75
N ASP A 118 26.89 -19.31 3.86
CA ASP A 118 28.08 -20.14 3.86
C ASP A 118 29.36 -19.27 3.73
N GLY A 119 30.26 -19.43 4.70
CA GLY A 119 31.52 -18.68 4.72
C GLY A 119 31.44 -17.26 5.31
N ARG A 120 30.24 -16.75 5.69
CA ARG A 120 30.07 -15.39 6.24
C ARG A 120 30.08 -15.31 7.77
N GLY A 121 30.31 -16.42 8.46
CA GLY A 121 30.42 -16.47 9.92
C GLY A 121 29.09 -16.29 10.66
N ILE A 122 27.97 -16.27 9.96
CA ILE A 122 26.63 -16.19 10.54
C ILE A 122 26.24 -17.58 11.06
N LYS A 123 25.87 -17.65 12.35
CA LYS A 123 25.47 -18.92 12.99
C LYS A 123 24.03 -19.26 12.61
N TYR A 124 23.83 -20.41 12.04
CA TYR A 124 22.52 -21.04 11.81
C TYR A 124 22.63 -22.54 12.12
N ASP A 125 21.49 -23.19 12.36
CA ASP A 125 21.49 -24.64 12.54
C ASP A 125 21.76 -25.30 11.17
N LYS A 126 22.85 -26.05 11.08
CA LYS A 126 23.24 -26.76 9.85
C LYS A 126 22.26 -27.87 9.43
N GLN A 127 21.29 -28.21 10.30
CA GLN A 127 20.19 -29.10 9.97
C GLN A 127 19.05 -28.36 9.22
N ASP A 128 18.98 -27.03 9.32
CA ASP A 128 18.07 -26.20 8.55
C ASP A 128 18.61 -26.02 7.13
N VAL A 129 18.26 -26.93 6.24
CA VAL A 129 18.65 -26.85 4.84
C VAL A 129 17.61 -26.03 4.06
N GLY A 130 18.07 -25.00 3.37
CA GLY A 130 17.23 -24.17 2.50
C GLY A 130 16.86 -22.83 3.11
N TYR A 131 15.57 -22.54 3.27
CA TYR A 131 15.10 -21.24 3.73
C TYR A 131 15.26 -21.03 5.24
N LEU A 132 16.04 -20.01 5.62
CA LEU A 132 16.34 -19.67 7.01
C LEU A 132 15.49 -18.46 7.45
N HIS A 133 14.24 -18.71 7.85
CA HIS A 133 13.32 -17.65 8.26
C HIS A 133 13.67 -17.02 9.62
N LEU A 134 14.45 -17.72 10.45
CA LEU A 134 14.87 -17.26 11.77
C LEU A 134 16.17 -16.44 11.76
N VAL A 135 16.84 -16.34 10.61
CA VAL A 135 18.11 -15.60 10.52
C VAL A 135 17.83 -14.13 10.21
N ASN A 136 18.26 -13.26 11.10
CA ASN A 136 18.19 -11.82 10.92
C ASN A 136 19.36 -11.34 10.06
N SER A 137 19.24 -11.48 8.74
CA SER A 137 20.23 -11.05 7.75
C SER A 137 19.56 -10.33 6.58
N PHE A 138 20.34 -9.49 5.91
CA PHE A 138 19.96 -8.82 4.65
C PHE A 138 20.76 -9.33 3.46
N ASP A 139 21.59 -10.36 3.65
CA ASP A 139 22.43 -10.96 2.63
C ASP A 139 21.69 -12.10 1.93
N GLY A 140 20.83 -11.76 1.01
CA GLY A 140 20.05 -12.75 0.28
C GLY A 140 19.31 -12.15 -0.90
N LEU A 141 18.45 -12.99 -1.50
CA LEU A 141 17.63 -12.59 -2.63
C LEU A 141 16.53 -11.61 -2.20
N SER A 142 16.24 -10.63 -3.05
CA SER A 142 15.07 -9.77 -2.85
C SER A 142 13.82 -10.43 -3.44
N ASP A 143 13.05 -11.14 -2.60
CA ASP A 143 11.81 -11.81 -3.04
C ASP A 143 10.65 -10.84 -3.29
N SER A 144 10.74 -9.61 -2.76
CA SER A 144 9.83 -8.50 -3.06
C SER A 144 10.65 -7.27 -3.37
N MET A 145 10.29 -6.57 -4.43
CA MET A 145 10.95 -5.33 -4.85
C MET A 145 9.88 -4.32 -5.25
N LEU A 146 9.84 -3.19 -4.55
CA LEU A 146 8.83 -2.14 -4.75
C LEU A 146 9.54 -0.81 -4.95
N LEU A 147 9.12 -0.04 -5.96
CA LEU A 147 9.49 1.36 -6.06
C LEU A 147 8.30 2.21 -5.61
N LEU A 148 8.47 2.95 -4.52
CA LEU A 148 7.47 3.87 -3.98
C LEU A 148 7.81 5.29 -4.42
N ARG A 149 6.85 5.98 -5.06
CA ARG A 149 6.95 7.41 -5.34
C ARG A 149 5.95 8.17 -4.52
N PHE A 150 6.44 8.99 -3.62
CA PHE A 150 5.66 9.94 -2.82
C PHE A 150 5.68 11.29 -3.54
N ASP A 151 4.56 11.71 -4.11
CA ASP A 151 4.45 12.97 -4.83
C ASP A 151 3.60 13.97 -4.03
N PRO A 152 4.24 14.91 -3.31
CA PRO A 152 3.53 15.88 -2.49
C PRO A 152 2.82 16.97 -3.31
N GLN A 153 3.18 17.14 -4.59
CA GLN A 153 2.55 18.15 -5.48
C GLN A 153 1.21 17.63 -6.01
N GLN A 154 1.16 16.33 -6.34
CA GLN A 154 -0.05 15.66 -6.80
C GLN A 154 -0.84 15.00 -5.67
N GLU A 155 -0.32 15.02 -4.44
CA GLU A 155 -0.85 14.29 -3.28
C GLU A 155 -1.04 12.79 -3.55
N LYS A 156 -0.20 12.19 -4.41
CA LYS A 156 -0.28 10.80 -4.86
C LYS A 156 0.84 9.94 -4.30
N LEU A 157 0.48 8.73 -3.92
CA LEU A 157 1.42 7.64 -3.66
C LEU A 157 1.33 6.64 -4.81
N PHE A 158 2.42 6.47 -5.52
CA PHE A 158 2.52 5.45 -6.56
C PHE A 158 3.43 4.31 -6.08
N VAL A 159 2.97 3.08 -6.21
CA VAL A 159 3.67 1.86 -5.81
C VAL A 159 3.86 0.98 -7.04
N LEU A 160 5.08 0.81 -7.49
CA LEU A 160 5.44 -0.10 -8.57
C LEU A 160 6.07 -1.36 -8.00
N SER A 161 5.40 -2.49 -8.19
CA SER A 161 5.95 -3.80 -7.86
C SER A 161 6.78 -4.33 -9.03
N ILE A 162 8.02 -4.67 -8.77
CA ILE A 162 8.94 -5.27 -9.74
C ILE A 162 9.01 -6.77 -9.43
N PRO A 163 8.52 -7.64 -10.33
CA PRO A 163 8.60 -9.07 -10.13
C PRO A 163 10.04 -9.53 -9.92
N ARG A 164 10.28 -10.35 -8.91
CA ARG A 164 11.62 -10.83 -8.53
C ARG A 164 12.33 -11.58 -9.66
N ASP A 165 11.55 -12.23 -10.52
CA ASP A 165 12.04 -13.03 -11.63
C ASP A 165 12.23 -12.21 -12.93
N THR A 166 12.16 -10.86 -12.85
CA THR A 166 12.36 -9.97 -13.99
C THR A 166 13.73 -10.19 -14.60
N ARG A 167 13.74 -10.50 -15.91
CA ARG A 167 14.95 -10.72 -16.69
C ARG A 167 15.65 -9.39 -16.98
N ILE A 168 16.87 -9.24 -16.49
CA ILE A 168 17.69 -8.06 -16.74
C ILE A 168 19.15 -8.46 -16.96
N PHE A 169 19.95 -7.51 -17.47
CA PHE A 169 21.40 -7.65 -17.50
C PHE A 169 21.99 -7.01 -16.23
N LEU A 170 22.64 -7.80 -15.39
CA LEU A 170 23.37 -7.32 -14.22
C LEU A 170 24.83 -7.11 -14.56
N LYS A 171 25.33 -5.90 -14.38
CA LYS A 171 26.72 -5.54 -14.66
C LYS A 171 27.70 -6.46 -13.91
N GLY A 172 28.58 -7.13 -14.65
CA GLY A 172 29.53 -8.09 -14.07
C GLY A 172 28.98 -9.50 -13.83
N HIS A 173 27.66 -9.72 -13.98
CA HIS A 173 26.99 -11.02 -13.72
C HIS A 173 26.19 -11.54 -14.92
N GLY A 174 26.07 -10.74 -16.01
CA GLY A 174 25.34 -11.15 -17.20
C GLY A 174 23.82 -11.10 -17.06
N VAL A 175 23.10 -11.85 -17.91
CA VAL A 175 21.64 -11.95 -17.86
C VAL A 175 21.23 -12.79 -16.65
N SER A 176 20.36 -12.23 -15.83
CA SER A 176 19.93 -12.83 -14.56
C SER A 176 18.54 -12.35 -14.18
N LYS A 177 18.02 -12.85 -13.05
CA LYS A 177 16.84 -12.31 -12.38
C LYS A 177 17.22 -11.09 -11.54
N ILE A 178 16.37 -10.07 -11.51
CA ILE A 178 16.66 -8.83 -10.77
C ILE A 178 16.84 -9.05 -9.26
N ASN A 179 16.21 -10.10 -8.70
CA ASN A 179 16.31 -10.42 -7.28
C ASN A 179 17.73 -10.78 -6.82
N HIS A 180 18.62 -11.20 -7.73
CA HIS A 180 20.02 -11.46 -7.41
C HIS A 180 20.82 -10.18 -7.15
N ALA A 181 20.32 -9.03 -7.58
CA ALA A 181 21.08 -7.77 -7.45
C ALA A 181 21.42 -7.46 -5.97
N ASN A 182 20.47 -7.66 -5.04
CA ASN A 182 20.75 -7.45 -3.63
C ASN A 182 21.81 -8.43 -3.07
N GLN A 183 21.77 -9.69 -3.50
CA GLN A 183 22.75 -10.70 -3.08
C GLN A 183 24.15 -10.39 -3.60
N TYR A 184 24.28 -9.87 -4.82
CA TYR A 184 25.57 -9.59 -5.46
C TYR A 184 26.23 -8.31 -4.97
N GLY A 185 25.47 -7.25 -4.72
CA GLY A 185 26.05 -5.95 -4.37
C GLY A 185 25.18 -5.09 -3.46
N GLY A 186 24.30 -5.71 -2.64
CA GLY A 186 23.52 -5.02 -1.65
C GLY A 186 22.50 -4.02 -2.21
N PRO A 187 22.07 -3.05 -1.38
CA PRO A 187 21.01 -2.12 -1.75
C PRO A 187 21.40 -1.18 -2.90
N ALA A 188 22.66 -0.78 -2.98
CA ALA A 188 23.14 0.11 -4.04
C ALA A 188 23.09 -0.56 -5.41
N PHE A 189 23.52 -1.82 -5.51
CA PHE A 189 23.48 -2.56 -6.77
C PHE A 189 22.04 -2.89 -7.17
N ALA A 190 21.16 -3.20 -6.19
CA ALA A 190 19.74 -3.40 -6.45
C ALA A 190 19.07 -2.10 -6.93
N ALA A 191 19.43 -0.94 -6.36
CA ALA A 191 18.92 0.35 -6.79
C ALA A 191 19.41 0.71 -8.21
N ALA A 192 20.69 0.49 -8.52
CA ALA A 192 21.21 0.68 -9.87
C ALA A 192 20.49 -0.21 -10.90
N ALA A 193 20.30 -1.49 -10.57
CA ALA A 193 19.60 -2.43 -11.43
C ALA A 193 18.12 -2.04 -11.67
N ALA A 194 17.43 -1.56 -10.64
CA ALA A 194 16.06 -1.06 -10.76
C ALA A 194 16.00 0.23 -11.57
N SER A 195 16.94 1.16 -11.36
CA SER A 195 17.06 2.40 -12.14
C SER A 195 17.27 2.11 -13.63
N ASP A 196 18.21 1.22 -13.97
CA ASP A 196 18.50 0.82 -15.36
C ASP A 196 17.27 0.18 -16.03
N LEU A 197 16.56 -0.71 -15.30
CA LEU A 197 15.32 -1.34 -15.79
C LEU A 197 14.24 -0.30 -16.12
N LEU A 198 14.16 0.75 -15.32
CA LEU A 198 13.12 1.78 -15.37
C LEU A 198 13.51 3.04 -16.14
N GLY A 199 14.52 2.94 -17.01
CA GLY A 199 14.93 4.04 -17.90
C GLY A 199 15.69 5.17 -17.21
N GLY A 200 16.40 4.87 -16.12
CA GLY A 200 17.23 5.84 -15.40
C GLY A 200 16.47 6.62 -14.31
N VAL A 201 15.37 6.07 -13.77
CA VAL A 201 14.66 6.71 -12.66
C VAL A 201 15.58 6.90 -11.46
N ASN A 202 15.61 8.12 -10.91
CA ASN A 202 16.41 8.41 -9.74
C ASN A 202 15.80 7.75 -8.50
N ILE A 203 16.59 7.02 -7.72
CA ILE A 203 16.20 6.40 -6.46
C ILE A 203 16.85 7.19 -5.32
N ASP A 204 16.02 7.83 -4.48
CA ASP A 204 16.50 8.71 -3.41
C ASP A 204 16.97 7.93 -2.19
N ARG A 205 16.19 6.92 -1.80
CA ARG A 205 16.40 6.15 -0.58
C ARG A 205 16.07 4.68 -0.80
N TYR A 206 16.55 3.84 0.11
CA TYR A 206 16.17 2.44 0.15
C TYR A 206 15.68 2.00 1.53
N VAL A 207 14.91 0.93 1.54
CA VAL A 207 14.49 0.20 2.73
C VAL A 207 14.62 -1.30 2.45
N ARG A 208 15.40 -2.02 3.28
CA ARG A 208 15.42 -3.48 3.26
C ARG A 208 14.74 -4.02 4.50
N VAL A 209 13.85 -4.98 4.30
CA VAL A 209 13.12 -5.65 5.39
C VAL A 209 13.32 -7.14 5.20
N ASN A 210 13.76 -7.84 6.24
CA ASN A 210 13.82 -9.30 6.19
C ASN A 210 12.44 -9.92 6.54
N VAL A 211 12.33 -11.23 6.37
CA VAL A 211 11.04 -11.94 6.58
C VAL A 211 10.49 -11.75 7.98
N GLN A 212 11.36 -11.81 9.02
CA GLN A 212 10.93 -11.57 10.39
C GLN A 212 10.43 -10.13 10.59
N GLY A 213 11.04 -9.17 9.88
CA GLY A 213 10.60 -7.77 9.88
C GLY A 213 9.21 -7.60 9.28
N VAL A 214 8.89 -8.33 8.20
CA VAL A 214 7.55 -8.30 7.60
C VAL A 214 6.50 -8.85 8.57
N GLU A 215 6.78 -9.99 9.20
CA GLU A 215 5.91 -10.59 10.22
C GLU A 215 5.65 -9.61 11.37
N LYS A 216 6.71 -9.09 11.97
CA LYS A 216 6.63 -8.11 13.07
C LYS A 216 5.98 -6.80 12.67
N LEU A 217 6.17 -6.34 11.43
CA LEU A 217 5.50 -5.16 10.89
C LEU A 217 3.99 -5.38 10.86
N ILE A 218 3.54 -6.51 10.32
CA ILE A 218 2.12 -6.84 10.25
C ILE A 218 1.50 -6.92 11.65
N ASP A 219 2.18 -7.56 12.61
CA ASP A 219 1.73 -7.63 14.01
C ASP A 219 1.67 -6.23 14.65
N ALA A 220 2.67 -5.40 14.41
CA ALA A 220 2.71 -4.03 14.95
C ALA A 220 1.62 -3.13 14.34
N LEU A 221 1.25 -3.37 13.09
CA LEU A 221 0.10 -2.74 12.42
C LEU A 221 -1.24 -3.20 13.00
N GLY A 222 -1.25 -4.27 13.79
CA GLY A 222 -2.44 -4.91 14.34
C GLY A 222 -3.09 -5.89 13.38
N GLY A 223 -2.34 -6.45 12.45
CA GLY A 223 -2.80 -7.36 11.42
C GLY A 223 -3.26 -6.66 10.14
N VAL A 224 -3.52 -7.46 9.11
CA VAL A 224 -4.03 -7.00 7.80
C VAL A 224 -5.25 -7.83 7.39
N THR A 225 -6.18 -7.21 6.69
CA THR A 225 -7.37 -7.92 6.20
C THR A 225 -7.18 -8.24 4.73
N VAL A 226 -7.22 -9.53 4.40
CA VAL A 226 -7.13 -10.02 3.01
C VAL A 226 -8.26 -10.99 2.71
N ASN A 227 -8.62 -11.09 1.44
CA ASN A 227 -9.48 -12.15 0.96
C ASN A 227 -8.63 -13.35 0.56
N VAL A 228 -8.80 -14.48 1.27
CA VAL A 228 -8.14 -15.75 0.95
C VAL A 228 -8.95 -16.45 -0.15
N PRO A 229 -8.40 -16.65 -1.36
CA PRO A 229 -9.18 -17.06 -2.53
C PRO A 229 -9.72 -18.50 -2.44
N LYS A 230 -9.04 -19.36 -1.71
CA LYS A 230 -9.42 -20.77 -1.47
C LYS A 230 -8.87 -21.26 -0.14
N ASP A 231 -9.34 -22.41 0.33
CA ASP A 231 -8.71 -23.09 1.48
C ASP A 231 -7.25 -23.41 1.14
N MET A 232 -6.34 -22.95 2.01
CA MET A 232 -4.90 -23.19 1.88
C MET A 232 -4.44 -24.08 3.02
N LYS A 233 -4.13 -25.33 2.69
CA LYS A 233 -3.62 -26.28 3.68
C LYS A 233 -2.37 -26.94 3.13
N TYR A 234 -1.26 -26.82 3.85
CA TYR A 234 0.02 -27.39 3.47
C TYR A 234 0.94 -27.53 4.67
N ASN A 235 1.66 -28.64 4.74
CA ASN A 235 2.64 -28.91 5.78
C ASN A 235 3.98 -29.27 5.15
N ASP A 236 5.01 -28.55 5.52
CA ASP A 236 6.40 -28.85 5.19
C ASP A 236 7.21 -28.94 6.50
N PHE A 237 7.47 -30.16 6.92
CA PHE A 237 8.20 -30.42 8.16
C PHE A 237 9.66 -30.00 8.07
N SER A 238 10.25 -30.01 6.87
CA SER A 238 11.67 -29.66 6.66
C SER A 238 11.91 -28.15 6.80
N GLN A 239 10.88 -27.35 6.53
CA GLN A 239 10.94 -25.89 6.62
C GLN A 239 10.13 -25.34 7.81
N HIS A 240 9.64 -26.19 8.69
CA HIS A 240 8.72 -25.82 9.78
C HIS A 240 7.57 -24.92 9.31
N LEU A 241 7.04 -25.21 8.11
CA LEU A 241 5.98 -24.45 7.47
C LEU A 241 4.65 -25.20 7.61
N TYR A 242 3.75 -24.62 8.39
CA TYR A 242 2.40 -25.12 8.57
C TYR A 242 1.43 -24.05 8.09
N ILE A 243 0.64 -24.36 7.05
CA ILE A 243 -0.33 -23.45 6.45
C ILE A 243 -1.72 -24.05 6.68
N ASP A 244 -2.60 -23.26 7.32
CA ASP A 244 -4.01 -23.58 7.47
C ASP A 244 -4.83 -22.27 7.47
N LEU A 245 -5.19 -21.81 6.26
CA LEU A 245 -6.02 -20.64 6.04
C LEU A 245 -7.30 -21.05 5.33
N LYS A 246 -8.42 -20.57 5.83
CA LYS A 246 -9.72 -20.80 5.21
C LYS A 246 -10.00 -19.78 4.11
N LYS A 247 -10.83 -20.17 3.15
CA LYS A 247 -11.36 -19.26 2.13
C LYS A 247 -12.16 -18.12 2.75
N GLY A 248 -12.10 -16.93 2.14
CA GLY A 248 -12.89 -15.75 2.49
C GLY A 248 -12.08 -14.65 3.16
N VAL A 249 -12.77 -13.56 3.53
CA VAL A 249 -12.14 -12.40 4.17
C VAL A 249 -11.66 -12.75 5.56
N GLN A 250 -10.37 -12.60 5.79
CA GLN A 250 -9.74 -12.90 7.06
C GLN A 250 -8.85 -11.75 7.52
N HIS A 251 -8.81 -11.55 8.82
CA HIS A 251 -7.83 -10.68 9.47
C HIS A 251 -6.63 -11.53 9.88
N LEU A 252 -5.52 -11.31 9.21
CA LEU A 252 -4.29 -12.08 9.37
C LEU A 252 -3.31 -11.33 10.28
N ASP A 253 -2.77 -12.01 11.28
CA ASP A 253 -1.57 -11.61 12.00
C ASP A 253 -0.30 -11.85 11.14
N GLY A 254 0.86 -11.55 11.69
CA GLY A 254 2.13 -11.72 10.96
C GLY A 254 2.37 -13.14 10.49
N ASP A 255 2.16 -14.14 11.35
CA ASP A 255 2.36 -15.56 11.00
C ASP A 255 1.42 -16.00 9.89
N LYS A 256 0.12 -15.73 10.00
CA LYS A 256 -0.86 -16.07 8.97
C LYS A 256 -0.62 -15.33 7.65
N ALA A 257 -0.18 -14.09 7.71
CA ALA A 257 0.22 -13.34 6.53
C ALA A 257 1.43 -14.00 5.83
N MET A 258 2.39 -14.52 6.61
CA MET A 258 3.50 -15.28 6.05
C MET A 258 3.07 -16.64 5.48
N GLN A 259 2.11 -17.33 6.10
CA GLN A 259 1.49 -18.53 5.54
C GLN A 259 0.83 -18.22 4.19
N PHE A 260 0.08 -17.12 4.09
CA PHE A 260 -0.58 -16.68 2.85
C PHE A 260 0.43 -16.42 1.72
N LEU A 261 1.56 -15.77 2.01
CA LEU A 261 2.64 -15.52 1.03
C LEU A 261 3.39 -16.78 0.61
N ARG A 262 3.57 -17.73 1.53
CA ARG A 262 4.42 -18.91 1.31
C ARG A 262 3.69 -20.09 0.69
N PHE A 263 2.35 -20.06 0.61
CA PHE A 263 1.56 -21.10 -0.04
C PHE A 263 1.92 -21.22 -1.53
N ARG A 264 2.13 -22.45 -2.03
CA ARG A 264 2.58 -22.73 -3.40
C ARG A 264 1.74 -23.75 -4.16
N TYR A 265 0.71 -24.31 -3.52
CA TYR A 265 -0.15 -25.32 -4.13
C TYR A 265 -1.38 -24.68 -4.77
N ASP A 266 -1.14 -23.97 -5.88
CA ASP A 266 -2.16 -23.32 -6.69
C ASP A 266 -2.19 -23.88 -8.10
N ASP A 267 -3.38 -23.88 -8.71
CA ASP A 267 -3.63 -24.36 -10.06
C ASP A 267 -2.91 -23.51 -11.12
N TYR A 268 -2.53 -22.25 -10.76
CA TYR A 268 -1.86 -21.29 -11.65
C TYR A 268 -0.40 -20.98 -11.24
N GLY A 269 0.19 -21.77 -10.35
CA GLY A 269 1.60 -21.71 -10.01
C GLY A 269 2.11 -20.32 -9.56
N ASP A 270 3.12 -19.79 -10.28
CA ASP A 270 3.75 -18.50 -9.95
C ASP A 270 2.81 -17.29 -10.11
N ILE A 271 1.82 -17.34 -10.99
CA ILE A 271 0.84 -16.28 -11.19
C ILE A 271 0.05 -16.04 -9.91
N SER A 272 -0.50 -17.09 -9.31
CA SER A 272 -1.24 -17.00 -8.05
C SER A 272 -0.39 -16.46 -6.91
N ARG A 273 0.91 -16.78 -6.90
CA ARG A 273 1.85 -16.26 -5.90
C ARG A 273 2.01 -14.74 -6.04
N VAL A 274 2.21 -14.25 -7.26
CA VAL A 274 2.33 -12.81 -7.53
C VAL A 274 1.06 -12.08 -7.12
N GLN A 275 -0.12 -12.61 -7.44
CA GLN A 275 -1.40 -12.05 -7.03
C GLN A 275 -1.52 -11.96 -5.49
N ARG A 276 -1.18 -13.03 -4.76
CA ARG A 276 -1.20 -13.00 -3.29
C ARG A 276 -0.23 -11.98 -2.70
N GLN A 277 0.96 -11.84 -3.29
CA GLN A 277 1.91 -10.81 -2.88
C GLN A 277 1.32 -9.40 -3.07
N GLN A 278 0.67 -9.15 -4.21
CA GLN A 278 -0.02 -7.88 -4.49
C GLN A 278 -1.16 -7.62 -3.48
N MET A 279 -2.00 -8.63 -3.23
CA MET A 279 -3.11 -8.52 -2.28
C MET A 279 -2.63 -8.20 -0.86
N LEU A 280 -1.61 -8.92 -0.36
CA LEU A 280 -1.06 -8.66 0.97
C LEU A 280 -0.38 -7.30 1.05
N MET A 281 0.41 -6.93 0.05
CA MET A 281 1.06 -5.64 -0.04
C MET A 281 0.04 -4.51 -0.01
N ARG A 282 -1.02 -4.60 -0.82
CA ARG A 282 -2.11 -3.63 -0.82
C ARG A 282 -2.74 -3.50 0.57
N SER A 283 -3.13 -4.62 1.18
CA SER A 283 -3.72 -4.63 2.53
C SER A 283 -2.78 -4.01 3.57
N THR A 284 -1.47 -4.25 3.44
CA THR A 284 -0.45 -3.65 4.32
C THR A 284 -0.37 -2.14 4.13
N VAL A 285 -0.34 -1.65 2.88
CA VAL A 285 -0.36 -0.21 2.59
C VAL A 285 -1.65 0.44 3.10
N GLU A 286 -2.80 -0.15 2.83
CA GLU A 286 -4.09 0.35 3.32
C GLU A 286 -4.15 0.39 4.85
N GLN A 287 -3.62 -0.61 5.53
CA GLN A 287 -3.55 -0.64 6.99
C GLN A 287 -2.60 0.45 7.52
N THR A 288 -1.47 0.66 6.86
CA THR A 288 -0.48 1.69 7.22
C THR A 288 -1.05 3.10 7.09
N LEU A 289 -1.85 3.35 6.05
CA LEU A 289 -2.46 4.65 5.78
C LEU A 289 -3.65 4.99 6.70
N LYS A 290 -4.14 4.05 7.50
CA LYS A 290 -5.21 4.35 8.46
C LYS A 290 -4.74 5.39 9.49
N PRO A 291 -5.52 6.43 9.78
CA PRO A 291 -5.14 7.48 10.74
C PRO A 291 -4.71 6.93 12.11
N ALA A 292 -5.39 5.89 12.59
CA ALA A 292 -5.07 5.21 13.84
C ALA A 292 -3.70 4.50 13.82
N THR A 293 -3.22 4.10 12.65
CA THR A 293 -1.91 3.46 12.46
C THR A 293 -0.81 4.50 12.37
N VAL A 294 -1.04 5.60 11.66
CA VAL A 294 -0.06 6.68 11.49
C VAL A 294 0.44 7.20 12.83
N VAL A 295 -0.46 7.36 13.81
CA VAL A 295 -0.09 7.77 15.18
C VAL A 295 0.83 6.75 15.88
N LYS A 296 0.78 5.48 15.48
CA LYS A 296 1.58 4.39 16.06
C LYS A 296 2.91 4.16 15.33
N ILE A 297 3.20 4.85 14.24
CA ILE A 297 4.42 4.64 13.44
C ILE A 297 5.70 4.64 14.27
N PRO A 298 5.92 5.55 15.25
CA PRO A 298 7.12 5.51 16.09
C PRO A 298 7.27 4.19 16.86
N LYS A 299 6.17 3.68 17.41
CA LYS A 299 6.15 2.38 18.09
C LYS A 299 6.39 1.23 17.12
N ILE A 300 5.79 1.28 15.93
CA ILE A 300 6.00 0.27 14.88
C ILE A 300 7.48 0.23 14.51
N LEU A 301 8.09 1.39 14.23
CA LEU A 301 9.51 1.48 13.88
C LEU A 301 10.40 0.93 14.99
N SER A 302 10.11 1.20 16.28
CA SER A 302 10.90 0.66 17.40
C SER A 302 10.84 -0.87 17.50
N VAL A 303 9.74 -1.49 17.02
CA VAL A 303 9.60 -2.95 17.02
C VAL A 303 10.38 -3.59 15.86
N ILE A 304 10.39 -2.95 14.70
CA ILE A 304 10.97 -3.52 13.48
C ILE A 304 12.40 -3.03 13.20
N GLN A 305 12.94 -2.07 13.97
CA GLN A 305 14.23 -1.43 13.70
C GLN A 305 15.40 -2.42 13.53
N SER A 306 15.41 -3.53 14.28
CA SER A 306 16.44 -4.57 14.18
C SER A 306 16.30 -5.46 12.93
N HIS A 307 15.17 -5.36 12.23
CA HIS A 307 14.83 -6.12 11.02
C HIS A 307 14.69 -5.23 9.79
N LEU A 308 15.15 -3.98 9.90
CA LEU A 308 15.07 -2.96 8.88
C LEU A 308 16.45 -2.34 8.69
N ASP A 309 16.89 -2.27 7.42
CA ASP A 309 18.09 -1.56 7.01
C ASP A 309 17.72 -0.47 6.00
N THR A 310 18.13 0.77 6.24
CA THR A 310 17.73 1.90 5.41
C THR A 310 18.69 3.09 5.57
N ASN A 311 18.78 3.89 4.51
CA ASN A 311 19.45 5.20 4.54
C ASN A 311 18.46 6.36 4.80
N LEU A 312 17.20 6.07 5.17
CA LEU A 312 16.23 7.08 5.61
C LEU A 312 16.62 7.66 6.97
N THR A 313 16.56 8.95 7.10
CA THR A 313 16.67 9.64 8.37
C THR A 313 15.33 9.63 9.13
N VAL A 314 15.39 9.80 10.46
CA VAL A 314 14.17 9.92 11.29
C VAL A 314 13.29 11.08 10.82
N ARG A 315 13.89 12.19 10.39
CA ARG A 315 13.16 13.35 9.87
C ARG A 315 12.42 13.02 8.57
N GLU A 316 13.04 12.28 7.66
CA GLU A 316 12.41 11.82 6.42
C GLU A 316 11.27 10.85 6.70
N LEU A 317 11.45 9.92 7.65
CA LEU A 317 10.35 9.03 8.09
C LEU A 317 9.17 9.80 8.65
N MET A 318 9.43 10.90 9.40
CA MET A 318 8.38 11.80 9.88
C MET A 318 7.64 12.48 8.73
N ALA A 319 8.37 12.97 7.71
CA ALA A 319 7.77 13.61 6.56
C ALA A 319 6.93 12.62 5.72
N LEU A 320 7.43 11.40 5.53
CA LEU A 320 6.70 10.32 4.86
C LEU A 320 5.43 9.94 5.64
N SER A 321 5.52 9.85 6.97
CA SER A 321 4.36 9.57 7.84
C SER A 321 3.30 10.67 7.77
N ASN A 322 3.75 11.94 7.76
CA ASN A 322 2.87 13.09 7.60
C ASN A 322 2.17 13.07 6.21
N PHE A 323 2.92 12.78 5.16
CA PHE A 323 2.36 12.61 3.82
C PHE A 323 1.32 11.48 3.80
N ALA A 324 1.65 10.31 4.34
CA ALA A 324 0.77 9.15 4.40
C ALA A 324 -0.55 9.46 5.15
N SER A 325 -0.49 10.26 6.24
CA SER A 325 -1.67 10.65 7.01
C SER A 325 -2.65 11.54 6.24
N GLN A 326 -2.18 12.23 5.21
CA GLN A 326 -2.96 13.16 4.39
C GLN A 326 -3.42 12.52 3.07
N THR A 327 -2.78 11.42 2.65
CA THR A 327 -3.08 10.75 1.40
C THR A 327 -4.40 10.00 1.46
N LYS A 328 -5.32 10.33 0.54
CA LYS A 328 -6.58 9.62 0.39
C LYS A 328 -6.36 8.28 -0.31
N ARG A 329 -7.22 7.29 -0.05
CA ARG A 329 -7.15 5.98 -0.71
C ARG A 329 -7.20 6.07 -2.23
N SER A 330 -8.02 6.95 -2.78
CA SER A 330 -8.12 7.21 -4.23
C SER A 330 -6.82 7.71 -4.86
N ASN A 331 -5.93 8.27 -4.03
CA ASN A 331 -4.65 8.82 -4.47
C ASN A 331 -3.49 7.80 -4.34
N VAL A 332 -3.80 6.56 -3.96
CA VAL A 332 -2.84 5.45 -3.91
C VAL A 332 -3.01 4.59 -5.15
N GLN A 333 -2.01 4.59 -6.01
CA GLN A 333 -1.95 3.78 -7.22
C GLN A 333 -0.92 2.66 -7.03
N MET A 334 -1.31 1.43 -7.33
CA MET A 334 -0.47 0.25 -7.12
C MET A 334 -0.43 -0.59 -8.38
N MET A 335 0.76 -0.69 -8.97
CA MET A 335 0.94 -1.39 -10.22
C MET A 335 2.05 -2.42 -10.16
N MET A 336 1.97 -3.38 -11.05
CA MET A 336 3.09 -4.28 -11.36
C MET A 336 3.83 -3.78 -12.59
N LEU A 337 5.15 -4.01 -12.64
CA LEU A 337 5.97 -3.74 -13.80
C LEU A 337 5.37 -4.40 -15.04
N PRO A 338 5.06 -3.66 -16.11
CA PRO A 338 4.52 -4.23 -17.34
C PRO A 338 5.43 -5.29 -17.94
N GLY A 339 4.87 -6.43 -18.29
CA GLY A 339 5.59 -7.56 -18.86
C GLY A 339 4.74 -8.81 -18.91
N ASP A 340 5.36 -9.95 -19.21
CA ASP A 340 4.72 -11.25 -19.24
C ASP A 340 5.73 -12.35 -18.86
N PHE A 341 5.25 -13.54 -18.52
CA PHE A 341 6.13 -14.69 -18.35
C PHE A 341 6.65 -15.16 -19.71
N ASN A 342 7.91 -15.61 -19.74
CA ASN A 342 8.44 -16.25 -20.93
C ASN A 342 7.64 -17.53 -21.28
N SER A 343 7.68 -17.94 -22.56
CA SER A 343 7.08 -19.19 -23.02
C SER A 343 7.66 -20.38 -22.25
N GLY A 344 6.81 -21.38 -21.95
CA GLY A 344 7.18 -22.55 -21.15
C GLY A 344 8.30 -23.43 -21.73
N ASP A 345 8.82 -23.11 -22.91
CA ASP A 345 9.90 -23.83 -23.59
C ASP A 345 11.29 -23.51 -23.04
N GLU A 346 11.45 -22.44 -22.23
CA GLU A 346 12.72 -22.10 -21.60
C GLU A 346 12.85 -22.81 -20.24
N PRO A 347 14.06 -23.33 -19.91
CA PRO A 347 14.29 -24.07 -18.67
C PRO A 347 14.18 -23.21 -17.39
N VAL A 348 14.24 -21.88 -17.55
CA VAL A 348 14.14 -20.92 -16.45
C VAL A 348 12.96 -19.98 -16.69
N SER A 349 12.05 -19.91 -15.72
CA SER A 349 10.95 -18.96 -15.76
C SER A 349 11.45 -17.55 -15.46
N TYR A 350 11.17 -16.63 -16.38
CA TYR A 350 11.46 -15.19 -16.28
C TYR A 350 10.20 -14.36 -16.46
N TRP A 351 10.16 -13.21 -15.81
CA TRP A 351 9.28 -12.10 -16.17
C TRP A 351 9.98 -11.26 -17.22
N ILE A 352 9.45 -11.22 -18.43
CA ILE A 352 10.00 -10.45 -19.57
C ILE A 352 9.39 -9.05 -19.53
N PRO A 353 10.17 -7.99 -19.23
CA PRO A 353 9.65 -6.64 -19.13
C PRO A 353 9.26 -6.08 -20.50
N ASN A 354 8.10 -5.42 -20.57
CA ASN A 354 7.65 -4.69 -21.76
C ASN A 354 8.22 -3.27 -21.73
N LYS A 355 9.29 -3.03 -22.47
CA LYS A 355 10.02 -1.77 -22.47
C LYS A 355 9.17 -0.56 -22.83
N GLN A 356 8.32 -0.66 -23.85
CA GLN A 356 7.46 0.45 -24.28
C GLN A 356 6.40 0.81 -23.22
N ALA A 357 5.78 -0.19 -22.62
CA ALA A 357 4.82 0.05 -21.55
C ALA A 357 5.49 0.61 -20.30
N ILE A 358 6.72 0.18 -19.98
CA ILE A 358 7.52 0.74 -18.87
C ILE A 358 7.85 2.21 -19.16
N GLU A 359 8.27 2.54 -20.38
CA GLU A 359 8.60 3.92 -20.77
C GLU A 359 7.37 4.84 -20.62
N ARG A 360 6.20 4.45 -21.13
CA ARG A 360 4.95 5.19 -20.93
C ARG A 360 4.63 5.39 -19.44
N LEU A 361 4.76 4.33 -18.65
CA LEU A 361 4.51 4.37 -17.21
C LEU A 361 5.48 5.33 -16.50
N MET A 362 6.77 5.29 -16.85
CA MET A 362 7.77 6.17 -16.25
C MET A 362 7.57 7.63 -16.66
N THR A 363 7.21 7.90 -17.90
CA THR A 363 6.86 9.25 -18.34
C THR A 363 5.64 9.79 -17.60
N LYS A 364 4.57 8.99 -17.49
CA LYS A 364 3.30 9.39 -16.87
C LYS A 364 3.41 9.61 -15.36
N HIS A 365 4.11 8.73 -14.64
CA HIS A 365 4.11 8.71 -13.18
C HIS A 365 5.42 9.17 -12.54
N PHE A 366 6.54 9.17 -13.28
CA PHE A 366 7.85 9.53 -12.74
C PHE A 366 8.47 10.76 -13.40
N ASN A 367 7.75 11.39 -14.33
CA ASN A 367 8.19 12.58 -15.07
C ASN A 367 9.51 12.37 -15.83
N LEU A 368 9.78 11.14 -16.26
CA LEU A 368 10.93 10.90 -17.15
C LEU A 368 10.59 11.41 -18.55
N PRO A 369 11.57 12.01 -19.26
CA PRO A 369 11.34 12.44 -20.63
C PRO A 369 11.02 11.22 -21.52
N ALA A 370 10.04 11.37 -22.41
CA ALA A 370 9.79 10.37 -23.42
C ALA A 370 11.01 10.31 -24.36
N ASN A 371 11.44 9.11 -24.71
CA ASN A 371 12.51 8.95 -25.69
C ASN A 371 11.92 9.15 -27.09
N GLU A 372 12.19 10.31 -27.71
CA GLU A 372 11.66 10.69 -29.03
C GLU A 372 11.95 9.65 -30.14
N ASN A 373 12.95 8.77 -29.91
CA ASN A 373 13.34 7.75 -30.88
C ASN A 373 12.52 6.45 -30.79
N SER A 374 11.63 6.30 -29.79
CA SER A 374 10.84 5.07 -29.62
C SER A 374 9.47 5.11 -30.29
N TYR A 375 9.05 6.26 -30.84
CA TYR A 375 7.74 6.44 -31.47
C TYR A 375 7.61 5.91 -32.90
N ASP A 376 8.67 5.36 -33.50
CA ASP A 376 8.78 5.32 -34.96
C ASP A 376 8.54 3.96 -35.64
N ILE A 377 7.91 2.94 -35.06
CA ILE A 377 7.68 1.70 -35.86
C ILE A 377 6.26 1.08 -35.80
N SER A 378 5.35 1.48 -34.96
CA SER A 378 4.05 0.75 -34.95
C SER A 378 2.75 1.53 -34.87
N ASN A 379 2.74 2.85 -34.70
CA ASN A 379 1.49 3.61 -34.54
C ASN A 379 1.24 4.74 -35.54
N ASN A 380 2.17 5.08 -36.44
CA ASN A 380 2.02 6.23 -37.37
C ASN A 380 0.96 6.03 -38.48
N GLN A 381 0.20 4.95 -38.49
CA GLN A 381 -0.86 4.77 -39.49
C GLN A 381 -2.28 4.96 -38.92
N TYR A 382 -2.44 5.09 -37.59
CA TYR A 382 -3.77 5.26 -36.97
C TYR A 382 -3.99 6.61 -36.27
N ASP A 383 -2.93 7.31 -35.82
CA ASP A 383 -3.08 8.62 -35.12
C ASP A 383 -3.33 9.82 -36.05
N SER A 384 -3.16 9.65 -37.38
CA SER A 384 -3.28 10.77 -38.32
C SER A 384 -4.69 11.00 -38.87
N LEU A 385 -5.69 10.19 -38.50
CA LEU A 385 -7.01 10.26 -39.13
C LEU A 385 -8.17 10.70 -38.24
N ASN A 386 -7.99 10.95 -36.93
CA ASN A 386 -9.12 11.36 -36.10
C ASN A 386 -8.77 12.32 -34.96
N ASN A 387 -8.66 13.59 -35.28
CA ASN A 387 -9.08 14.64 -34.37
C ASN A 387 -10.62 14.62 -34.32
N ASN A 388 -11.22 14.07 -33.24
CA ASN A 388 -12.58 14.30 -32.74
C ASN A 388 -13.49 13.08 -32.47
N THR A 389 -12.96 11.87 -32.29
CA THR A 389 -13.72 10.83 -31.56
C THR A 389 -12.72 9.94 -30.84
N ALA A 390 -12.88 9.78 -29.53
CA ALA A 390 -12.14 8.78 -28.76
C ALA A 390 -12.46 7.41 -29.39
N LEU A 391 -11.54 6.86 -30.20
CA LEU A 391 -11.73 5.57 -30.83
C LEU A 391 -11.37 4.50 -29.81
N LEU A 392 -12.36 3.69 -29.47
CA LEU A 392 -12.23 2.44 -28.75
C LEU A 392 -11.00 1.66 -29.24
N ASN A 393 -10.12 1.24 -28.33
CA ASN A 393 -9.05 0.31 -28.67
C ASN A 393 -9.60 -1.12 -28.72
N PRO A 394 -9.96 -1.66 -29.92
CA PRO A 394 -10.61 -2.97 -30.02
C PRO A 394 -9.69 -4.13 -29.64
N ARG A 395 -8.39 -3.87 -29.47
CA ARG A 395 -7.37 -4.85 -29.05
C ARG A 395 -7.20 -4.94 -27.55
N LEU A 396 -7.85 -4.06 -26.78
CA LEU A 396 -7.80 -4.06 -25.33
C LEU A 396 -8.29 -5.42 -24.79
N LYS A 397 -7.48 -6.07 -23.96
CA LYS A 397 -7.84 -7.33 -23.31
C LYS A 397 -8.62 -7.02 -22.04
N ILE A 398 -9.91 -7.29 -22.06
CA ILE A 398 -10.79 -7.07 -20.91
C ILE A 398 -11.15 -8.41 -20.29
N SER A 399 -10.93 -8.55 -19.00
CA SER A 399 -11.36 -9.71 -18.21
C SER A 399 -12.48 -9.30 -17.27
N VAL A 400 -13.57 -10.04 -17.25
CA VAL A 400 -14.72 -9.76 -16.38
C VAL A 400 -14.83 -10.85 -15.33
N GLN A 401 -14.89 -10.44 -14.06
CA GLN A 401 -15.08 -11.29 -12.90
C GLN A 401 -16.40 -10.96 -12.22
N ASP A 402 -17.15 -11.97 -11.83
CA ASP A 402 -18.41 -11.78 -11.10
C ASP A 402 -18.20 -11.90 -9.59
N SER A 403 -18.64 -10.90 -8.84
CA SER A 403 -18.67 -10.93 -7.37
C SER A 403 -20.08 -11.14 -6.82
N THR A 404 -21.09 -11.09 -7.69
CA THR A 404 -22.50 -11.11 -7.24
C THR A 404 -23.08 -12.53 -7.16
N GLY A 405 -22.42 -13.50 -7.81
CA GLY A 405 -22.95 -14.87 -8.02
C GLY A 405 -24.07 -14.94 -9.05
N ASN A 406 -24.29 -13.87 -9.83
CA ASN A 406 -25.36 -13.78 -10.82
C ASN A 406 -24.81 -13.92 -12.23
N GLN A 407 -24.94 -15.11 -12.80
CA GLN A 407 -24.42 -15.40 -14.14
C GLN A 407 -25.05 -14.54 -15.25
N GLN A 408 -26.28 -14.07 -15.07
CA GLN A 408 -26.92 -13.16 -16.03
C GLN A 408 -26.25 -11.78 -15.99
N ALA A 409 -25.86 -11.31 -14.81
CA ALA A 409 -25.13 -10.04 -14.68
C ALA A 409 -23.74 -10.11 -15.34
N LEU A 410 -23.04 -11.24 -15.17
CA LEU A 410 -21.79 -11.50 -15.87
C LEU A 410 -21.95 -11.48 -17.39
N GLN A 411 -22.92 -12.25 -17.89
CA GLN A 411 -23.17 -12.33 -19.33
C GLN A 411 -23.55 -10.97 -19.93
N SER A 412 -24.43 -10.24 -19.24
CA SER A 412 -24.84 -8.89 -19.66
C SER A 412 -23.65 -7.93 -19.77
N ALA A 413 -22.70 -7.97 -18.82
CA ALA A 413 -21.51 -7.13 -18.89
C ALA A 413 -20.59 -7.51 -20.05
N LEU A 414 -20.40 -8.82 -20.28
CA LEU A 414 -19.62 -9.31 -21.43
C LEU A 414 -20.23 -8.84 -22.76
N ASP A 415 -21.54 -8.94 -22.88
CA ASP A 415 -22.25 -8.58 -24.12
C ASP A 415 -22.23 -7.05 -24.33
N THR A 416 -22.47 -6.25 -23.29
CA THR A 416 -22.35 -4.79 -23.33
C THR A 416 -20.98 -4.33 -23.85
N LEU A 417 -19.90 -4.93 -23.35
CA LEU A 417 -18.56 -4.59 -23.79
C LEU A 417 -18.26 -5.04 -25.22
N ARG A 418 -18.79 -6.20 -25.63
CA ARG A 418 -18.65 -6.69 -27.02
C ARG A 418 -19.44 -5.85 -28.01
N GLU A 419 -20.67 -5.47 -27.67
CA GLU A 419 -21.51 -4.59 -28.46
C GLU A 419 -20.90 -3.20 -28.62
N ALA A 420 -20.16 -2.72 -27.62
CA ALA A 420 -19.38 -1.51 -27.73
C ALA A 420 -18.15 -1.62 -28.65
N GLY A 421 -17.80 -2.83 -29.15
CA GLY A 421 -16.73 -3.05 -30.12
C GLY A 421 -15.44 -3.66 -29.59
N TYR A 422 -15.36 -4.05 -28.33
CA TYR A 422 -14.19 -4.76 -27.80
C TYR A 422 -14.18 -6.23 -28.24
N ASN A 423 -13.12 -6.64 -28.92
CA ASN A 423 -13.02 -7.99 -29.51
C ASN A 423 -12.37 -9.02 -28.55
N ARG A 424 -11.72 -8.57 -27.47
CA ARG A 424 -10.97 -9.42 -26.53
C ARG A 424 -11.56 -9.35 -25.12
N VAL A 425 -12.86 -9.66 -25.02
CA VAL A 425 -13.59 -9.70 -23.76
C VAL A 425 -13.81 -11.14 -23.33
N SER A 426 -13.36 -11.52 -22.15
CA SER A 426 -13.48 -12.87 -21.60
C SER A 426 -13.92 -12.86 -20.15
N ALA A 427 -14.67 -13.91 -19.76
CA ALA A 427 -14.92 -14.17 -18.34
C ALA A 427 -13.68 -14.79 -17.71
N SER A 428 -13.42 -14.45 -16.44
CA SER A 428 -12.41 -15.07 -15.62
C SER A 428 -13.06 -15.68 -14.36
N THR A 429 -12.23 -16.33 -13.52
CA THR A 429 -12.70 -16.87 -12.25
C THR A 429 -13.42 -15.82 -11.44
N ASN A 430 -14.58 -16.19 -10.90
CA ASN A 430 -15.42 -15.28 -10.15
C ASN A 430 -14.67 -14.70 -8.95
N TRP A 431 -14.82 -13.39 -8.76
CA TRP A 431 -14.40 -12.72 -7.54
C TRP A 431 -15.26 -13.21 -6.38
N GLN A 432 -14.65 -13.45 -5.23
CA GLN A 432 -15.32 -14.21 -4.16
C GLN A 432 -15.99 -13.33 -3.10
N ASP A 433 -15.64 -12.03 -3.06
CA ASP A 433 -16.26 -11.09 -2.14
C ASP A 433 -17.30 -10.25 -2.86
N PRO A 434 -18.57 -10.27 -2.40
CA PRO A 434 -19.60 -9.46 -2.99
C PRO A 434 -19.27 -7.97 -2.90
N LEU A 435 -18.99 -7.34 -4.03
CA LEU A 435 -18.73 -5.91 -4.14
C LEU A 435 -20.04 -5.13 -4.17
N ALA A 436 -20.08 -4.00 -3.43
CA ALA A 436 -21.20 -3.08 -3.50
C ALA A 436 -21.16 -2.27 -4.81
N THR A 437 -19.94 -1.89 -5.23
CA THR A 437 -19.63 -1.09 -6.43
C THR A 437 -18.73 -1.90 -7.33
N THR A 438 -19.03 -1.90 -8.61
CA THR A 438 -18.19 -2.48 -9.66
C THR A 438 -16.83 -1.79 -9.68
N LYS A 439 -15.74 -2.57 -9.79
CA LYS A 439 -14.39 -2.02 -9.95
C LYS A 439 -13.90 -2.26 -11.37
N ILE A 440 -13.37 -1.21 -11.96
CA ILE A 440 -12.70 -1.26 -13.26
C ILE A 440 -11.21 -1.02 -13.00
N ILE A 441 -10.43 -2.09 -13.08
CA ILE A 441 -9.04 -2.12 -12.70
C ILE A 441 -8.18 -1.89 -13.93
N ALA A 442 -7.50 -0.75 -13.99
CA ALA A 442 -6.44 -0.48 -14.96
C ALA A 442 -5.20 -1.30 -14.62
N GLN A 443 -5.12 -2.51 -15.13
CA GLN A 443 -4.12 -3.52 -14.75
C GLN A 443 -2.70 -3.13 -15.22
N SER A 444 -2.61 -2.50 -16.39
CA SER A 444 -1.36 -2.02 -17.00
C SER A 444 -1.11 -0.53 -16.77
N GLY A 445 -1.98 0.15 -16.00
CA GLY A 445 -1.87 1.59 -15.71
C GLY A 445 -2.50 2.51 -16.73
N ASP A 446 -3.23 1.96 -17.68
CA ASP A 446 -4.03 2.72 -18.63
C ASP A 446 -5.39 3.08 -18.00
N ASP A 447 -5.37 4.15 -17.20
CA ASP A 447 -6.57 4.68 -16.55
C ASP A 447 -7.55 5.31 -17.57
N GLU A 448 -7.08 5.78 -18.70
CA GLU A 448 -7.93 6.29 -19.78
C GLU A 448 -8.77 5.16 -20.39
N ALA A 449 -8.14 4.03 -20.73
CA ALA A 449 -8.84 2.84 -21.22
C ALA A 449 -9.81 2.27 -20.16
N ALA A 450 -9.45 2.29 -18.90
CA ALA A 450 -10.34 1.84 -17.83
C ALA A 450 -11.54 2.80 -17.64
N GLU A 451 -11.33 4.10 -17.78
CA GLU A 451 -12.41 5.11 -17.71
C GLU A 451 -13.37 4.98 -18.91
N GLU A 452 -12.85 4.65 -20.08
CA GLU A 452 -13.67 4.34 -21.25
C GLU A 452 -14.57 3.12 -21.01
N VAL A 453 -14.00 2.04 -20.46
CA VAL A 453 -14.76 0.84 -20.05
C VAL A 453 -15.81 1.20 -19.01
N ARG A 454 -15.48 2.04 -18.01
CA ARG A 454 -16.45 2.54 -17.03
C ARG A 454 -17.60 3.31 -17.67
N SER A 455 -17.29 4.18 -18.62
CA SER A 455 -18.28 4.97 -19.33
C SER A 455 -19.27 4.11 -20.10
N ILE A 456 -18.80 3.02 -20.71
CA ILE A 456 -19.64 2.05 -21.43
C ILE A 456 -20.53 1.27 -20.47
N LEU A 457 -20.00 0.83 -19.33
CA LEU A 457 -20.80 0.13 -18.33
C LEU A 457 -21.77 1.08 -17.58
N GLY A 458 -21.46 2.37 -17.52
CA GLY A 458 -22.28 3.38 -16.86
C GLY A 458 -22.25 3.32 -15.32
N VAL A 459 -21.52 2.39 -14.72
CA VAL A 459 -21.35 2.21 -13.26
C VAL A 459 -19.91 1.87 -12.92
N GLY A 460 -19.60 1.92 -11.64
CA GLY A 460 -18.33 1.47 -11.09
C GLY A 460 -17.33 2.59 -10.83
N GLU A 461 -16.21 2.20 -10.21
CA GLU A 461 -15.06 3.08 -9.93
C GLU A 461 -13.80 2.55 -10.65
N VAL A 462 -13.03 3.45 -11.27
CA VAL A 462 -11.74 3.13 -11.85
C VAL A 462 -10.67 3.13 -10.77
N VAL A 463 -9.90 2.05 -10.73
CA VAL A 463 -8.75 1.90 -9.83
C VAL A 463 -7.51 1.49 -10.63
N VAL A 464 -6.40 2.15 -10.38
CA VAL A 464 -5.12 1.84 -11.03
C VAL A 464 -4.35 0.86 -10.16
N GLU A 465 -4.49 -0.43 -10.46
CA GLU A 465 -3.97 -1.52 -9.65
C GLU A 465 -3.63 -2.74 -10.50
N SER A 466 -2.78 -3.63 -9.98
CA SER A 466 -2.50 -4.94 -10.60
C SER A 466 -3.07 -6.10 -9.77
N THR A 467 -4.25 -5.90 -9.19
CA THR A 467 -4.94 -6.88 -8.33
C THR A 467 -5.92 -7.77 -9.10
N GLY A 468 -6.27 -7.38 -10.31
CA GLY A 468 -7.16 -8.13 -11.19
C GLY A 468 -6.47 -9.28 -11.91
N VAL A 469 -6.97 -9.63 -13.08
CA VAL A 469 -6.42 -10.71 -13.93
C VAL A 469 -5.14 -10.22 -14.61
N LEU A 470 -3.99 -10.79 -14.26
CA LEU A 470 -2.66 -10.31 -14.71
C LEU A 470 -2.48 -10.29 -16.24
N GLN A 471 -3.22 -11.13 -16.96
CA GLN A 471 -3.14 -11.21 -18.44
C GLN A 471 -4.09 -10.27 -19.17
N SER A 472 -4.90 -9.48 -18.44
CA SER A 472 -5.76 -8.45 -19.00
C SER A 472 -5.12 -7.07 -18.90
N ASP A 473 -5.53 -6.16 -19.81
CA ASP A 473 -5.18 -4.74 -19.71
C ASP A 473 -6.12 -4.04 -18.73
N VAL A 474 -7.41 -4.43 -18.75
CA VAL A 474 -8.45 -3.99 -17.82
C VAL A 474 -9.17 -5.20 -17.24
N THR A 475 -9.35 -5.21 -15.91
CA THR A 475 -10.21 -6.19 -15.24
C THR A 475 -11.46 -5.49 -14.71
N VAL A 476 -12.62 -6.02 -15.00
CA VAL A 476 -13.92 -5.58 -14.46
C VAL A 476 -14.37 -6.56 -13.38
N GLU A 477 -14.40 -6.14 -12.14
CA GLU A 477 -14.99 -6.90 -11.02
C GLU A 477 -16.43 -6.40 -10.83
N ILE A 478 -17.41 -7.14 -11.31
CA ILE A 478 -18.82 -6.74 -11.28
C ILE A 478 -19.33 -6.68 -9.84
N GLY A 479 -19.95 -5.55 -9.47
CA GLY A 479 -20.60 -5.33 -8.19
C GLY A 479 -22.14 -5.33 -8.29
N ARG A 480 -22.77 -5.10 -7.12
CA ARG A 480 -24.25 -5.05 -7.01
C ARG A 480 -24.86 -3.83 -7.70
N ASP A 481 -24.10 -2.77 -7.96
CA ASP A 481 -24.53 -1.60 -8.73
C ASP A 481 -24.84 -1.97 -10.17
N TRP A 482 -23.99 -2.78 -10.84
CA TRP A 482 -24.26 -3.31 -12.16
C TRP A 482 -25.51 -4.20 -12.19
N GLU A 483 -25.65 -5.11 -11.23
CA GLU A 483 -26.83 -5.96 -11.14
C GLU A 483 -28.13 -5.15 -11.00
N LYS A 484 -28.11 -4.05 -10.25
CA LYS A 484 -29.25 -3.14 -10.10
C LYS A 484 -29.57 -2.43 -11.42
N GLN A 485 -28.53 -1.92 -12.12
CA GLN A 485 -28.68 -1.24 -13.40
C GLN A 485 -29.29 -2.18 -14.45
N MET A 486 -28.78 -3.40 -14.58
CA MET A 486 -29.32 -4.42 -15.47
C MET A 486 -30.81 -4.70 -15.18
N LYS A 487 -31.19 -4.87 -13.91
CA LYS A 487 -32.59 -5.08 -13.50
C LYS A 487 -33.50 -3.88 -13.81
N GLN A 488 -32.96 -2.67 -13.80
CA GLN A 488 -33.70 -1.45 -14.16
C GLN A 488 -33.91 -1.36 -15.68
N ALA A 489 -32.87 -1.65 -16.46
CA ALA A 489 -32.97 -1.68 -17.93
C ALA A 489 -34.02 -2.68 -18.40
N LEU A 490 -34.02 -3.91 -17.86
CA LEU A 490 -35.04 -4.92 -18.19
C LEU A 490 -36.46 -4.48 -17.83
N LYS A 491 -36.65 -3.69 -16.78
CA LYS A 491 -37.97 -3.16 -16.38
C LYS A 491 -38.45 -2.05 -17.35
N SER A 492 -37.55 -1.22 -17.85
CA SER A 492 -37.90 -0.13 -18.79
C SER A 492 -38.32 -0.67 -20.13
N ASP A 493 -37.73 -1.78 -20.60
CA ASP A 493 -38.09 -2.42 -21.85
C ASP A 493 -39.45 -3.13 -21.81
N PHE A 494 -39.92 -3.51 -20.60
CA PHE A 494 -41.21 -4.14 -20.40
C PHE A 494 -42.37 -3.16 -20.08
N THR A 495 -42.11 -1.84 -20.06
CA THR A 495 -43.20 -0.86 -19.89
C THR A 495 -43.82 -0.61 -21.27
N PRO A 496 -45.08 -1.09 -21.59
CA PRO A 496 -45.68 -0.81 -22.86
C PRO A 496 -45.89 0.70 -22.97
N LYS A 497 -45.46 1.28 -24.12
CA LYS A 497 -45.92 2.60 -24.53
C LYS A 497 -47.43 2.50 -24.70
N LEU A 498 -48.19 2.94 -23.72
CA LEU A 498 -49.58 3.28 -23.85
C LEU A 498 -49.62 4.48 -24.81
N GLU A 499 -49.72 4.22 -26.12
CA GLU A 499 -50.15 5.20 -27.08
C GLU A 499 -51.56 5.62 -26.69
N ASN A 500 -51.67 6.84 -26.20
CA ASN A 500 -52.93 7.58 -26.16
C ASN A 500 -53.38 7.85 -27.62
N ASN A 501 -54.15 6.92 -28.18
CA ASN A 501 -55.02 7.17 -29.34
C ASN A 501 -56.45 7.08 -28.84
N PHE A 502 -56.90 8.14 -28.19
CA PHE A 502 -58.28 8.56 -28.13
C PHE A 502 -58.28 10.08 -28.34
N ASP A 503 -58.63 10.48 -29.57
CA ASP A 503 -59.58 11.56 -29.83
C ASP A 503 -59.55 11.87 -31.36
N ASN A 504 -60.53 11.37 -32.07
CA ASN A 504 -61.65 11.96 -32.85
C ASN A 504 -62.18 10.98 -33.89
#